data_54c7a68eb52ec8a4c72bcc2f87a4e20e
#
_entry.id   54c7a68eb52ec8a4c72bcc2f87a4e20e
#
_cell.length_a   1.000
_cell.length_b   1.000
_cell.length_c   1.000
_cell.angle_alpha   90.00
_cell.angle_beta   90.00
_cell.angle_gamma   90.00
#
_symmetry.space_group_name_H-M   'P 1'
#
loop_
_entity.id
_entity.type
_entity.pdbx_description
1 polymer ?
#
loop_
_entity_poly.entity_id
_entity_poly.type
_entity_poly.pdbx_seq_one_letter_code
_entity_poly.pdbx_strand_id
1 'polypeptide(L)'
;MVKDGIFLGKRYEILEKIGAGGMADVYKGKDHMLNRYVAIKVLKKEFREDETFVRKFRSEAQAAAGLLNPNIVNVYDVGEDRGLYYIVMELVEGITLKDYIDKKSRLSPKEVISIGIQMCMGIEEAHKHHIIHRGYQAAEHYYFQ
;
A
#
# COMPACT_ATOMS: atom_id res chain seq x y z
N MET A 1 -13.59 -12.79 0.34
CA MET A 1 -12.73 -12.35 1.44
C MET A 1 -11.69 -13.42 1.67
N VAL A 2 -10.41 -13.07 1.74
CA VAL A 2 -9.33 -14.02 2.04
C VAL A 2 -9.41 -14.32 3.53
N LYS A 3 -9.29 -15.59 3.91
CA LYS A 3 -9.36 -16.01 5.33
C LYS A 3 -8.00 -15.83 6.00
N ASP A 4 -8.01 -15.52 7.29
CA ASP A 4 -6.82 -15.48 8.13
C ASP A 4 -6.15 -16.86 8.20
N GLY A 5 -4.83 -16.88 8.33
CA GLY A 5 -4.03 -18.11 8.35
C GLY A 5 -3.73 -18.71 6.97
N ILE A 6 -4.17 -18.07 5.87
CA ILE A 6 -3.81 -18.50 4.50
C ILE A 6 -2.39 -18.07 4.17
N PHE A 7 -1.61 -18.99 3.61
CA PHE A 7 -0.30 -18.70 3.05
C PHE A 7 -0.39 -18.39 1.56
N LEU A 8 0.24 -17.30 1.14
CA LEU A 8 0.44 -16.92 -0.25
C LEU A 8 1.89 -17.20 -0.65
N GLY A 9 2.08 -17.86 -1.80
CA GLY A 9 3.41 -18.24 -2.30
C GLY A 9 4.22 -19.10 -1.31
N LYS A 10 3.56 -19.82 -0.38
CA LYS A 10 4.19 -20.59 0.70
C LYS A 10 5.11 -19.78 1.62
N ARG A 11 5.02 -18.46 1.58
CA ARG A 11 5.92 -17.53 2.27
C ARG A 11 5.18 -16.51 3.13
N TYR A 12 4.09 -15.94 2.63
CA TYR A 12 3.38 -14.85 3.27
C TYR A 12 2.10 -15.34 3.93
N GLU A 13 2.03 -15.30 5.24
CA GLU A 13 0.84 -15.63 6.00
C GLU A 13 -0.05 -14.40 6.14
N ILE A 14 -1.33 -14.55 5.81
CA ILE A 14 -2.36 -13.53 6.06
C ILE A 14 -2.78 -13.60 7.53
N LEU A 15 -2.68 -12.49 8.26
CA LEU A 15 -3.04 -12.42 9.68
C LEU A 15 -4.39 -11.77 9.91
N GLU A 16 -4.55 -10.52 9.46
CA GLU A 16 -5.78 -9.75 9.66
C GLU A 16 -5.99 -8.73 8.54
N LYS A 17 -7.24 -8.39 8.27
CA LYS A 17 -7.57 -7.34 7.32
C LYS A 17 -7.43 -5.97 7.98
N ILE A 18 -6.60 -5.09 7.41
CA ILE A 18 -6.32 -3.75 7.93
C ILE A 18 -6.88 -2.62 7.06
N GLY A 19 -7.33 -2.93 5.84
CA GLY A 19 -7.90 -1.92 4.94
C GLY A 19 -8.76 -2.51 3.84
N ALA A 20 -9.65 -1.69 3.29
CA ALA A 20 -10.49 -2.01 2.14
C ALA A 20 -10.47 -0.86 1.15
N GLY A 21 -9.81 -1.07 0.01
CA GLY A 21 -9.84 -0.13 -1.12
C GLY A 21 -10.89 -0.49 -2.17
N GLY A 22 -10.97 0.29 -3.22
CA GLY A 22 -11.89 0.04 -4.35
C GLY A 22 -11.65 -1.32 -5.01
N MET A 23 -10.46 -1.57 -5.54
CA MET A 23 -10.12 -2.79 -6.29
C MET A 23 -9.45 -3.88 -5.45
N ALA A 24 -8.90 -3.55 -4.29
CA ALA A 24 -8.12 -4.48 -3.47
C ALA A 24 -8.41 -4.30 -2.00
N ASP A 25 -8.24 -5.38 -1.26
CA ASP A 25 -8.22 -5.37 0.21
C ASP A 25 -6.77 -5.44 0.69
N VAL A 26 -6.48 -4.81 1.84
CA VAL A 26 -5.15 -4.81 2.44
C VAL A 26 -5.18 -5.59 3.75
N TYR A 27 -4.21 -6.47 3.89
CA TYR A 27 -4.05 -7.33 5.06
C TYR A 27 -2.69 -7.09 5.71
N LYS A 28 -2.65 -7.17 7.03
CA LYS A 28 -1.40 -7.41 7.75
C LYS A 28 -1.02 -8.86 7.54
N GLY A 29 0.23 -9.13 7.24
CA GLY A 29 0.75 -10.47 7.07
C GLY A 29 2.14 -10.63 7.66
N LYS A 30 2.64 -11.85 7.62
CA LYS A 30 3.99 -12.19 8.05
C LYS A 30 4.76 -12.83 6.91
N ASP A 31 5.92 -12.29 6.60
CA ASP A 31 6.94 -12.90 5.75
C ASP A 31 7.75 -13.90 6.59
N HIS A 32 7.48 -15.18 6.45
CA HIS A 32 8.16 -16.21 7.23
C HIS A 32 9.61 -16.44 6.82
N MET A 33 10.00 -16.04 5.59
CA MET A 33 11.39 -16.17 5.13
C MET A 33 12.29 -15.12 5.77
N LEU A 34 11.81 -13.87 5.87
CA LEU A 34 12.57 -12.76 6.46
C LEU A 34 12.14 -12.43 7.89
N ASN A 35 11.19 -13.19 8.45
CA ASN A 35 10.65 -13.04 9.81
C ASN A 35 10.24 -11.60 10.14
N ARG A 36 9.49 -10.95 9.24
CA ARG A 36 9.00 -9.58 9.41
C ARG A 36 7.51 -9.46 9.10
N TYR A 37 6.86 -8.45 9.68
CA TYR A 37 5.51 -8.09 9.30
C TYR A 37 5.50 -7.27 8.01
N VAL A 38 4.46 -7.46 7.21
CA VAL A 38 4.27 -6.82 5.90
C VAL A 38 2.81 -6.45 5.70
N ALA A 39 2.55 -5.49 4.82
CA ALA A 39 1.22 -5.26 4.29
C ALA A 39 1.06 -6.04 2.98
N ILE A 40 -0.07 -6.72 2.82
CA ILE A 40 -0.37 -7.54 1.64
C ILE A 40 -1.65 -7.01 1.02
N LYS A 41 -1.52 -6.38 -0.15
CA LYS A 41 -2.64 -5.89 -0.95
C LYS A 41 -3.10 -7.00 -1.89
N VAL A 42 -4.34 -7.45 -1.76
CA VAL A 42 -4.91 -8.57 -2.54
C VAL A 42 -6.03 -8.06 -3.43
N LEU A 43 -5.95 -8.34 -4.75
CA LEU A 43 -6.96 -7.97 -5.71
C LEU A 43 -8.29 -8.66 -5.37
N LYS A 44 -9.40 -7.93 -5.33
CA LYS A 44 -10.72 -8.47 -5.04
C LYS A 44 -11.21 -9.41 -6.13
N LYS A 45 -12.08 -10.36 -5.76
CA LYS A 45 -12.54 -11.42 -6.64
C LYS A 45 -13.17 -10.89 -7.95
N GLU A 46 -13.97 -9.85 -7.86
CA GLU A 46 -14.67 -9.24 -8.98
C GLU A 46 -13.75 -8.68 -10.08
N PHE A 47 -12.47 -8.43 -9.77
CA PHE A 47 -11.48 -7.87 -10.71
C PHE A 47 -10.46 -8.90 -11.22
N ARG A 48 -10.47 -10.13 -10.70
CA ARG A 48 -9.45 -11.14 -11.02
C ARG A 48 -9.65 -11.80 -12.39
N GLU A 49 -10.87 -11.79 -12.89
CA GLU A 49 -11.24 -12.37 -14.19
C GLU A 49 -11.03 -11.38 -15.35
N ASP A 50 -10.81 -10.10 -15.05
CA ASP A 50 -10.55 -9.07 -16.04
C ASP A 50 -9.03 -8.81 -16.14
N GLU A 51 -8.45 -9.26 -17.26
CA GLU A 51 -7.00 -9.11 -17.51
C GLU A 51 -6.52 -7.65 -17.48
N THR A 52 -7.41 -6.69 -17.78
CA THR A 52 -7.06 -5.26 -17.73
C THR A 52 -6.78 -4.81 -16.31
N PHE A 53 -7.62 -5.22 -15.36
CA PHE A 53 -7.40 -4.92 -13.94
C PHE A 53 -6.19 -5.65 -13.38
N VAL A 54 -6.00 -6.91 -13.71
CA VAL A 54 -4.83 -7.69 -13.28
C VAL A 54 -3.54 -7.06 -13.80
N ARG A 55 -3.51 -6.70 -15.08
CA ARG A 55 -2.34 -6.03 -15.69
C ARG A 55 -2.06 -4.68 -15.04
N LYS A 56 -3.10 -3.86 -14.80
CA LYS A 56 -2.98 -2.58 -14.12
C LYS A 56 -2.43 -2.76 -12.71
N PHE A 57 -2.98 -3.70 -11.94
CA PHE A 57 -2.54 -4.01 -10.59
C PHE A 57 -1.06 -4.39 -10.53
N ARG A 58 -0.60 -5.24 -11.46
CA ARG A 58 0.82 -5.64 -11.56
C ARG A 58 1.72 -4.49 -12.00
N SER A 59 1.31 -3.70 -13.00
CA SER A 59 2.13 -2.61 -13.50
C SER A 59 2.29 -1.47 -12.49
N GLU A 60 1.28 -1.19 -11.68
CA GLU A 60 1.39 -0.23 -10.56
C GLU A 60 2.44 -0.68 -9.54
N ALA A 61 2.42 -1.96 -9.18
CA ALA A 61 3.40 -2.51 -8.25
C ALA A 61 4.82 -2.51 -8.82
N GLN A 62 4.99 -2.89 -10.10
CA GLN A 62 6.29 -2.87 -10.77
C GLN A 62 6.87 -1.46 -10.87
N ALA A 63 6.03 -0.46 -11.16
CA ALA A 63 6.45 0.93 -11.20
C ALA A 63 6.91 1.41 -9.81
N ALA A 64 6.21 1.03 -8.75
CA ALA A 64 6.55 1.42 -7.38
C ALA A 64 7.76 0.65 -6.81
N ALA A 65 8.04 -0.57 -7.28
CA ALA A 65 9.11 -1.42 -6.76
C ALA A 65 10.53 -0.83 -6.93
N GLY A 66 10.71 0.10 -7.87
CA GLY A 66 11.99 0.80 -8.10
C GLY A 66 12.15 2.06 -7.27
N LEU A 67 11.12 2.50 -6.53
CA LEU A 67 11.17 3.74 -5.75
C LEU A 67 11.71 3.45 -4.34
N LEU A 68 12.83 4.09 -4.01
CA LEU A 68 13.43 4.03 -2.67
C LEU A 68 13.46 5.44 -2.09
N ASN A 69 12.45 5.78 -1.29
CA ASN A 69 12.34 7.09 -0.65
C ASN A 69 11.63 6.93 0.69
N PRO A 70 12.07 7.59 1.77
CA PRO A 70 11.44 7.47 3.09
C PRO A 70 9.99 7.96 3.14
N ASN A 71 9.54 8.71 2.14
CA ASN A 71 8.17 9.20 2.03
C ASN A 71 7.31 8.36 1.04
N ILE A 72 7.81 7.20 0.60
CA ILE A 72 7.09 6.27 -0.27
C ILE A 72 7.12 4.88 0.37
N VAL A 73 5.96 4.23 0.44
CA VAL A 73 5.85 2.85 0.93
C VAL A 73 6.59 1.90 -0.02
N ASN A 74 7.53 1.13 0.50
CA ASN A 74 8.33 0.21 -0.29
C ASN A 74 7.51 -0.99 -0.75
N VAL A 75 7.60 -1.34 -2.03
CA VAL A 75 7.07 -2.60 -2.57
C VAL A 75 8.17 -3.66 -2.50
N TYR A 76 7.86 -4.79 -1.86
CA TYR A 76 8.82 -5.87 -1.64
C TYR A 76 8.68 -7.02 -2.63
N ASP A 77 7.43 -7.34 -3.02
CA ASP A 77 7.17 -8.50 -3.87
C ASP A 77 5.81 -8.37 -4.57
N VAL A 78 5.65 -9.08 -5.68
CA VAL A 78 4.39 -9.20 -6.43
C VAL A 78 4.21 -10.65 -6.82
N GLY A 79 3.06 -11.23 -6.53
CA GLY A 79 2.82 -12.63 -6.79
C GLY A 79 1.40 -12.97 -7.19
N GLU A 80 1.28 -14.25 -7.57
CA GLU A 80 0.02 -14.92 -7.81
C GLU A 80 0.05 -16.29 -7.14
N ASP A 81 -0.99 -16.62 -6.41
CA ASP A 81 -1.17 -17.95 -5.83
C ASP A 81 -2.65 -18.34 -5.87
N ARG A 82 -2.96 -19.47 -6.53
CA ARG A 82 -4.33 -20.01 -6.64
C ARG A 82 -5.36 -18.99 -7.12
N GLY A 83 -4.99 -18.17 -8.13
CA GLY A 83 -5.82 -17.10 -8.68
C GLY A 83 -5.96 -15.86 -7.76
N LEU A 84 -5.16 -15.77 -6.71
CA LEU A 84 -5.05 -14.59 -5.88
C LEU A 84 -3.84 -13.75 -6.34
N TYR A 85 -4.10 -12.59 -6.90
CA TYR A 85 -3.07 -11.61 -7.24
C TYR A 85 -2.78 -10.73 -6.02
N TYR A 86 -1.52 -10.64 -5.63
CA TYR A 86 -1.14 -9.90 -4.43
C TYR A 86 0.14 -9.09 -4.62
N ILE A 87 0.25 -8.02 -3.86
CA ILE A 87 1.43 -7.16 -3.74
C ILE A 87 1.83 -7.17 -2.28
N VAL A 88 3.10 -7.44 -2.00
CA VAL A 88 3.68 -7.36 -0.66
C VAL A 88 4.44 -6.06 -0.53
N MET A 89 4.15 -5.30 0.51
CA MET A 89 4.74 -3.99 0.73
C MET A 89 5.06 -3.76 2.21
N GLU A 90 5.75 -2.69 2.46
CA GLU A 90 6.04 -2.21 3.80
C GLU A 90 4.75 -2.05 4.62
N LEU A 91 4.77 -2.60 5.83
CA LEU A 91 3.73 -2.32 6.82
C LEU A 91 4.10 -1.05 7.57
N VAL A 92 3.39 0.02 7.30
CA VAL A 92 3.54 1.27 8.04
C VAL A 92 2.63 1.21 9.26
N GLU A 93 3.22 1.21 10.45
CA GLU A 93 2.48 1.30 11.70
C GLU A 93 2.17 2.75 12.01
N GLY A 94 0.92 3.06 12.37
CA GLY A 94 0.50 4.42 12.65
C GLY A 94 -0.98 4.63 12.32
N ILE A 95 -1.37 5.90 12.22
CA ILE A 95 -2.72 6.30 11.82
C ILE A 95 -2.68 7.01 10.46
N THR A 96 -3.77 6.94 9.72
CA THR A 96 -3.86 7.65 8.44
C THR A 96 -3.89 9.17 8.67
N LEU A 97 -3.47 9.94 7.67
CA LEU A 97 -3.59 11.41 7.73
C LEU A 97 -5.06 11.83 7.96
N LYS A 98 -5.99 11.11 7.36
CA LYS A 98 -7.42 11.34 7.59
C LYS A 98 -7.79 11.17 9.06
N ASP A 99 -7.43 10.03 9.67
CA ASP A 99 -7.72 9.78 11.08
C ASP A 99 -7.06 10.81 12.00
N TYR A 100 -5.85 11.26 11.64
CA TYR A 100 -5.15 12.31 12.35
C TYR A 100 -5.91 13.64 12.30
N ILE A 101 -6.37 14.04 11.10
CA ILE A 101 -7.18 15.26 10.91
C ILE A 101 -8.49 15.14 11.66
N ASP A 102 -9.19 14.00 11.55
CA ASP A 102 -10.49 13.77 12.21
C ASP A 102 -10.36 13.82 13.74
N LYS A 103 -9.30 13.24 14.31
CA LYS A 103 -9.02 13.29 15.75
C LYS A 103 -8.66 14.69 16.25
N LYS A 104 -7.93 15.46 15.45
CA LYS A 104 -7.40 16.76 15.84
C LYS A 104 -8.35 17.91 15.51
N SER A 105 -9.32 17.66 14.63
CA SER A 105 -10.30 18.62 14.08
C SER A 105 -9.66 19.76 13.27
N ARG A 106 -8.47 20.22 13.63
CA ARG A 106 -7.74 21.29 12.93
C ARG A 106 -6.24 21.08 13.04
N LEU A 107 -5.54 21.18 11.91
CA LEU A 107 -4.08 21.19 11.87
C LEU A 107 -3.56 22.62 12.00
N SER A 108 -2.43 22.77 12.69
CA SER A 108 -1.71 24.05 12.72
C SER A 108 -1.03 24.30 11.36
N PRO A 109 -0.78 25.56 10.98
CA PRO A 109 -0.05 25.88 9.75
C PRO A 109 1.31 25.16 9.66
N LYS A 110 2.01 25.02 10.79
CA LYS A 110 3.30 24.34 10.86
C LYS A 110 3.18 22.85 10.51
N GLU A 111 2.16 22.17 11.00
CA GLU A 111 1.88 20.76 10.68
C GLU A 111 1.53 20.58 9.20
N VAL A 112 0.65 21.45 8.66
CA VAL A 112 0.27 21.41 7.24
C VAL A 112 1.49 21.56 6.33
N ILE A 113 2.39 22.50 6.65
CA ILE A 113 3.62 22.73 5.89
C ILE A 113 4.54 21.49 5.98
N SER A 114 4.75 20.95 7.19
CA SER A 114 5.60 19.76 7.39
C SER A 114 5.10 18.55 6.61
N ILE A 115 3.80 18.28 6.70
CA ILE A 115 3.15 17.19 5.96
C ILE A 115 3.27 17.42 4.44
N GLY A 116 2.95 18.63 3.99
CA GLY A 116 3.02 18.99 2.58
C GLY A 116 4.42 18.82 1.97
N ILE A 117 5.47 19.18 2.72
CA ILE A 117 6.86 18.99 2.30
C ILE A 117 7.15 17.49 2.09
N GLN A 118 6.81 16.63 3.04
CA GLN A 118 7.04 15.19 2.93
C GLN A 118 6.27 14.57 1.76
N MET A 119 5.02 14.99 1.56
CA MET A 119 4.23 14.58 0.40
C MET A 119 4.92 14.99 -0.92
N CYS A 120 5.36 16.23 -1.02
CA CYS A 120 6.07 16.73 -2.21
C CYS A 120 7.37 15.96 -2.47
N MET A 121 8.12 15.61 -1.43
CA MET A 121 9.35 14.81 -1.58
C MET A 121 9.07 13.42 -2.17
N GLY A 122 8.03 12.74 -1.71
CA GLY A 122 7.61 11.47 -2.28
C GLY A 122 7.13 11.60 -3.73
N ILE A 123 6.35 12.63 -4.02
CA ILE A 123 5.86 12.92 -5.39
C ILE A 123 7.03 13.26 -6.34
N GLU A 124 7.96 14.07 -5.89
CA GLU A 124 9.15 14.42 -6.66
C GLU A 124 9.95 13.18 -7.06
N GLU A 125 10.15 12.27 -6.11
CA GLU A 125 10.85 11.01 -6.39
C GLU A 125 10.11 10.16 -7.43
N ALA A 126 8.79 10.01 -7.30
CA ALA A 126 7.98 9.32 -8.30
C ALA A 126 8.09 9.96 -9.69
N HIS A 127 8.04 11.30 -9.76
CA HIS A 127 8.18 12.05 -11.01
C HIS A 127 9.56 11.89 -11.65
N LYS A 128 10.65 11.83 -10.87
CA LYS A 128 12.01 11.55 -11.39
C LYS A 128 12.06 10.19 -12.10
N HIS A 129 11.23 9.24 -11.68
CA HIS A 129 11.10 7.91 -12.30
C HIS A 129 9.97 7.84 -13.34
N HIS A 130 9.46 8.99 -13.81
CA HIS A 130 8.37 9.10 -14.80
C HIS A 130 7.04 8.47 -14.35
N ILE A 131 6.82 8.34 -13.04
CA ILE A 131 5.59 7.80 -12.46
C ILE A 131 4.70 8.97 -12.05
N ILE A 132 3.51 9.06 -12.66
CA ILE A 132 2.50 10.08 -12.35
C ILE A 132 1.37 9.40 -11.57
N HIS A 133 1.13 9.85 -10.36
CA HIS A 133 0.14 9.24 -9.46
C HIS A 133 -1.33 9.54 -9.82
N ARG A 134 -1.70 10.38 -10.68
CA ARG A 134 -3.05 10.70 -11.22
C ARG A 134 -4.21 10.86 -10.21
N GLY A 135 -4.01 10.65 -8.92
CA GLY A 135 -5.05 10.79 -7.90
C GLY A 135 -4.48 10.74 -6.50
N TYR A 136 -4.22 11.90 -5.91
CA TYR A 136 -3.84 12.03 -4.50
C TYR A 136 -5.11 12.19 -3.67
N GLN A 137 -5.45 11.14 -2.91
CA GLN A 137 -6.41 11.28 -1.83
C GLN A 137 -5.63 11.26 -0.52
N ALA A 138 -5.64 12.36 0.20
CA ALA A 138 -4.97 12.49 1.51
C ALA A 138 -5.44 11.44 2.54
N ALA A 139 -6.58 10.82 2.26
CA ALA A 139 -7.28 9.93 3.18
C ALA A 139 -6.67 8.51 3.30
N GLU A 140 -5.95 8.03 2.29
CA GLU A 140 -5.69 6.58 2.20
C GLU A 140 -4.21 6.18 2.22
N HIS A 141 -3.26 7.13 2.06
CA HIS A 141 -1.88 6.78 1.75
C HIS A 141 -0.81 7.41 2.66
N TYR A 142 -1.20 8.22 3.62
CA TYR A 142 -0.26 8.88 4.53
C TYR A 142 -0.45 8.37 5.95
N TYR A 143 0.59 7.74 6.49
CA TYR A 143 0.64 7.28 7.85
C TYR A 143 1.56 8.20 8.66
N PHE A 144 1.15 8.54 9.87
CA PHE A 144 1.97 9.21 10.86
C PHE A 144 2.50 8.19 11.86
N GLN A 145 3.78 8.21 12.04
CA GLN A 145 4.41 7.56 13.18
C GLN A 145 4.44 8.48 14.38
#